data_eb5a10a4ccad0528c5b168c8e21cb9c6
#
_entry.id   eb5a10a4ccad0528c5b168c8e21cb9c6
#
_cell.length_a   1.000
_cell.length_b   1.000
_cell.length_c   1.000
_cell.angle_alpha   90.00
_cell.angle_beta   90.00
_cell.angle_gamma   90.00
#
_symmetry.space_group_name_H-M   'P 1'
#
loop_
_entity.id
_entity.type
_entity.pdbx_description
1 polymer ?
#
loop_
_entity_poly.entity_id
_entity_poly.type
_entity_poly.pdbx_seq_one_letter_code
_entity_poly.pdbx_strand_id
1 'polypeptide(L)'
;MNFPHFALLALTTISVSLSASAADVAHWPLDTYKAERWSLPHGQVESVPGAKGGGLKLDGASVIELQESAPLANESFTVSLWFNPYDLSGGQQILAGKNRYSRGERQWSLTIEPDGKLKAHLWQKGWVTIPCPHSLNPGAWHWTVLSVSKDRATLYLNGQAVGETPLKSPISHTDSPITLGGIWDAGHVRQAFTGAVDDCLIHPFARSPEEIAKGYEPSAVAHDLPKPTPPVPLWDASQILPAAEALPQVEGATFHVLKARRPDNDGCRWTLGVGLEWHKGKLYASYGFNTGEENTPSEEAHVRVSEDGGKTWGKPLVMDAGEGDLGVSHGVFLSHKGSLWAFMGAFHGHFKGTTHTRAYRLDEQTQRWSPLGTVLTDGFWPMQQPQKMADGNWIMAGLHVSSGPENGSNPPTVAISKGDDLTKWEQVIIPTAPNLGTNIWGESTVIVQGKRILNISRYGTKPLALLSVSEDFGRTWSPASASNMPMTTSKPYAGTLSTGQKYLVCTNTSNTGGARSPLTIAVSKPGASLFSKVFRIRSSEFRGTPGVSAPKVDFSYPYAVEHDGMLYVGYTHKSHAANELAIIPVKSLLIAP
;
A
#
# COMPACT_ATOMS: atom_id res chain seq x y z
N MET A 1 -96.74 -29.36 18.82
CA MET A 1 -95.78 -29.95 17.86
C MET A 1 -94.54 -29.07 17.81
N ASN A 2 -93.47 -29.52 18.41
CA ASN A 2 -92.25 -28.72 18.62
C ASN A 2 -91.29 -28.90 17.45
N PHE A 3 -90.76 -27.82 16.91
CA PHE A 3 -89.59 -27.86 16.04
C PHE A 3 -88.36 -27.38 16.81
N PRO A 4 -87.16 -28.05 16.69
CA PRO A 4 -85.99 -27.64 17.39
C PRO A 4 -85.15 -26.61 16.60
N HIS A 5 -84.66 -25.62 17.32
CA HIS A 5 -83.69 -24.62 16.83
C HIS A 5 -82.32 -25.22 16.59
N PHE A 6 -81.80 -25.00 15.38
CA PHE A 6 -80.34 -25.23 15.08
C PHE A 6 -79.54 -24.00 15.51
N ALA A 7 -78.60 -24.20 16.41
CA ALA A 7 -77.63 -23.17 16.76
C ALA A 7 -76.44 -23.26 15.80
N LEU A 8 -76.14 -22.16 15.11
CA LEU A 8 -74.98 -21.99 14.23
C LEU A 8 -73.80 -21.61 15.10
N LEU A 9 -72.77 -22.50 15.25
CA LEU A 9 -71.48 -22.20 15.88
C LEU A 9 -70.63 -21.43 14.87
N ALA A 10 -70.35 -20.16 15.18
CA ALA A 10 -69.34 -19.37 14.46
C ALA A 10 -67.93 -19.71 14.99
N LEU A 11 -67.08 -20.34 14.16
CA LEU A 11 -65.66 -20.48 14.41
C LEU A 11 -64.98 -19.13 14.17
N THR A 12 -64.57 -18.48 15.24
CA THR A 12 -63.64 -17.34 15.20
C THR A 12 -62.23 -17.86 15.10
N THR A 13 -61.61 -17.77 13.94
CA THR A 13 -60.17 -17.96 13.75
C THR A 13 -59.42 -16.76 14.38
N ILE A 14 -58.78 -17.00 15.50
CA ILE A 14 -57.81 -16.06 16.11
C ILE A 14 -56.51 -16.17 15.31
N SER A 15 -56.24 -15.25 14.42
CA SER A 15 -54.93 -15.05 13.82
C SER A 15 -54.05 -14.38 14.88
N VAL A 16 -53.19 -15.16 15.53
CA VAL A 16 -52.12 -14.64 16.34
C VAL A 16 -51.06 -14.10 15.41
N SER A 17 -51.06 -12.79 15.16
CA SER A 17 -49.91 -12.11 14.62
C SER A 17 -48.84 -12.05 15.70
N LEU A 18 -47.81 -12.89 15.60
CA LEU A 18 -46.58 -12.70 16.36
C LEU A 18 -45.94 -11.40 15.87
N SER A 19 -46.20 -10.30 16.55
CA SER A 19 -45.36 -9.12 16.47
C SER A 19 -44.06 -9.48 17.18
N ALA A 20 -42.96 -9.58 16.43
CA ALA A 20 -41.64 -9.65 17.02
C ALA A 20 -41.45 -8.46 17.95
N SER A 21 -41.07 -8.72 19.19
CA SER A 21 -40.87 -7.71 20.23
C SER A 21 -39.79 -6.73 19.80
N ALA A 22 -40.01 -5.43 20.01
CA ALA A 22 -39.02 -4.36 19.78
C ALA A 22 -37.74 -4.49 20.65
N ALA A 23 -37.70 -5.48 21.56
CA ALA A 23 -36.61 -5.70 22.51
C ALA A 23 -35.33 -6.34 21.90
N ASP A 24 -35.39 -6.84 20.66
CA ASP A 24 -34.29 -7.60 20.05
C ASP A 24 -33.49 -6.82 19.00
N VAL A 25 -33.74 -5.53 18.79
CA VAL A 25 -33.05 -4.67 17.84
C VAL A 25 -31.93 -3.92 18.54
N ALA A 26 -30.69 -4.14 18.09
CA ALA A 26 -29.56 -3.34 18.55
C ALA A 26 -29.44 -2.07 17.69
N HIS A 27 -29.39 -0.92 18.33
CA HIS A 27 -29.36 0.38 17.69
C HIS A 27 -28.26 1.28 18.25
N TRP A 28 -27.41 1.81 17.40
CA TRP A 28 -26.36 2.79 17.66
C TRP A 28 -26.63 4.05 16.85
N PRO A 29 -27.27 5.09 17.44
CA PRO A 29 -27.59 6.33 16.72
C PRO A 29 -26.36 7.07 16.19
N LEU A 30 -25.20 6.97 16.87
CA LEU A 30 -23.94 7.64 16.52
C LEU A 30 -24.00 9.18 16.50
N ASP A 31 -25.04 9.79 17.08
CA ASP A 31 -25.25 11.25 17.13
C ASP A 31 -24.13 12.00 17.85
N THR A 32 -23.56 11.39 18.86
CA THR A 32 -22.49 11.97 19.67
C THR A 32 -21.54 10.90 20.14
N TYR A 33 -20.34 11.30 20.53
CA TYR A 33 -19.40 10.43 21.22
C TYR A 33 -19.92 10.03 22.61
N LYS A 34 -20.60 8.89 22.67
CA LYS A 34 -21.00 8.25 23.93
C LYS A 34 -20.33 6.89 24.03
N ALA A 35 -19.29 6.79 24.81
CA ALA A 35 -18.50 5.57 24.99
C ALA A 35 -19.25 4.41 25.69
N GLU A 36 -20.51 4.57 26.05
CA GLU A 36 -21.26 3.57 26.82
C GLU A 36 -21.67 2.34 26.00
N ARG A 37 -21.78 2.45 24.66
CA ARG A 37 -22.25 1.38 23.76
C ARG A 37 -21.26 0.99 22.67
N TRP A 38 -20.12 1.66 22.59
CA TRP A 38 -19.05 1.39 21.65
C TRP A 38 -17.70 1.89 22.19
N SER A 39 -16.62 1.37 21.65
CA SER A 39 -15.26 1.77 21.97
C SER A 39 -14.52 2.23 20.73
N LEU A 40 -13.47 3.00 20.92
CA LEU A 40 -12.57 3.46 19.87
C LEU A 40 -11.20 2.81 20.09
N PRO A 41 -10.98 1.59 19.57
CA PRO A 41 -9.72 0.91 19.76
C PRO A 41 -8.55 1.62 19.08
N HIS A 42 -8.83 2.44 18.07
CA HIS A 42 -7.81 3.23 17.38
C HIS A 42 -8.40 4.46 16.69
N GLY A 43 -7.61 5.54 16.64
CA GLY A 43 -7.92 6.78 15.93
C GLY A 43 -8.72 7.78 16.72
N GLN A 44 -9.37 8.70 16.02
CA GLN A 44 -10.23 9.76 16.56
C GLN A 44 -11.49 9.88 15.72
N VAL A 45 -12.58 10.32 16.34
CA VAL A 45 -13.82 10.62 15.66
C VAL A 45 -14.24 12.06 15.94
N GLU A 46 -14.89 12.68 14.96
CA GLU A 46 -15.42 14.03 15.03
C GLU A 46 -16.94 13.97 14.85
N SER A 47 -17.70 14.70 15.67
CA SER A 47 -19.15 14.81 15.48
C SER A 47 -19.43 15.73 14.29
N VAL A 48 -20.30 15.26 13.39
CA VAL A 48 -20.74 15.98 12.17
C VAL A 48 -22.26 15.91 12.03
N PRO A 49 -22.90 16.73 11.21
CA PRO A 49 -24.31 16.54 10.87
C PRO A 49 -24.53 15.16 10.26
N GLY A 50 -25.45 14.37 10.81
CA GLY A 50 -25.77 13.02 10.36
C GLY A 50 -26.80 12.96 9.25
N ALA A 51 -27.10 11.77 8.78
CA ALA A 51 -28.27 11.52 7.94
C ALA A 51 -29.55 11.71 8.74
N LYS A 52 -29.50 11.39 10.03
CA LYS A 52 -30.57 11.56 11.02
C LYS A 52 -29.96 12.14 12.30
N GLY A 53 -30.04 13.46 12.50
CA GLY A 53 -29.45 14.10 13.66
C GLY A 53 -27.94 14.31 13.53
N GLY A 54 -27.15 13.69 14.41
CA GLY A 54 -25.69 13.70 14.37
C GLY A 54 -25.11 12.50 13.63
N GLY A 55 -23.80 12.52 13.43
CA GLY A 55 -23.03 11.41 12.87
C GLY A 55 -21.56 11.49 13.29
N LEU A 56 -20.78 10.44 13.05
CA LEU A 56 -19.37 10.37 13.41
C LEU A 56 -18.51 10.31 12.15
N LYS A 57 -17.61 11.28 12.02
CA LYS A 57 -16.61 11.32 10.95
C LYS A 57 -15.40 10.48 11.33
N LEU A 58 -14.94 9.69 10.37
CA LEU A 58 -13.77 8.81 10.40
C LEU A 58 -12.73 9.31 9.40
N ASP A 59 -11.49 9.36 9.82
CA ASP A 59 -10.39 10.00 9.09
C ASP A 59 -9.57 9.06 8.19
N GLY A 60 -10.01 7.82 8.02
CA GLY A 60 -9.24 6.79 7.29
C GLY A 60 -8.18 6.08 8.13
N ALA A 61 -8.18 6.32 9.44
CA ALA A 61 -7.33 5.62 10.41
C ALA A 61 -8.10 5.17 11.65
N SER A 62 -9.37 5.55 11.77
CA SER A 62 -10.20 5.32 12.95
C SER A 62 -11.10 4.11 12.78
N VAL A 63 -11.30 3.35 13.84
CA VAL A 63 -12.22 2.20 13.90
C VAL A 63 -13.08 2.29 15.16
N ILE A 64 -14.38 2.17 14.99
CA ILE A 64 -15.35 2.04 16.07
C ILE A 64 -15.64 0.55 16.29
N GLU A 65 -15.56 0.07 17.51
CA GLU A 65 -15.95 -1.29 17.90
C GLU A 65 -17.27 -1.22 18.68
N LEU A 66 -18.32 -1.82 18.14
CA LEU A 66 -19.64 -1.83 18.77
C LEU A 66 -19.67 -2.86 19.91
N GLN A 67 -20.15 -2.43 21.07
CA GLN A 67 -20.41 -3.30 22.21
C GLN A 67 -21.84 -3.87 22.09
N GLU A 68 -22.07 -5.05 22.67
CA GLU A 68 -23.36 -5.77 22.61
C GLU A 68 -23.72 -6.28 21.19
N SER A 69 -22.87 -7.13 20.62
CA SER A 69 -23.12 -7.77 19.30
C SER A 69 -23.97 -9.06 19.37
N ALA A 70 -24.68 -9.30 20.47
CA ALA A 70 -25.46 -10.52 20.72
C ALA A 70 -26.51 -10.90 19.66
N PRO A 71 -27.17 -9.98 18.92
CA PRO A 71 -28.24 -10.35 17.97
C PRO A 71 -27.78 -11.18 16.77
N LEU A 72 -26.48 -11.27 16.48
CA LEU A 72 -25.95 -11.95 15.29
C LEU A 72 -25.60 -13.44 15.51
N ALA A 73 -26.08 -14.04 16.58
CA ALA A 73 -25.99 -15.50 16.78
C ALA A 73 -26.95 -16.29 15.89
N ASN A 74 -27.88 -15.62 15.19
CA ASN A 74 -28.89 -16.26 14.36
C ASN A 74 -28.40 -16.45 12.91
N GLU A 75 -28.90 -17.50 12.26
CA GLU A 75 -28.67 -17.76 10.83
C GLU A 75 -29.29 -16.69 9.90
N SER A 76 -30.18 -15.86 10.45
CA SER A 76 -30.84 -14.76 9.73
C SER A 76 -30.66 -13.47 10.52
N PHE A 77 -30.32 -12.39 9.83
CA PHE A 77 -30.16 -11.07 10.42
C PHE A 77 -30.26 -9.96 9.36
N THR A 78 -30.43 -8.73 9.82
CA THR A 78 -30.32 -7.55 8.96
C THR A 78 -29.42 -6.52 9.62
N VAL A 79 -28.44 -6.01 8.87
CA VAL A 79 -27.59 -4.88 9.28
C VAL A 79 -27.90 -3.71 8.38
N SER A 80 -28.14 -2.54 8.97
CA SER A 80 -28.29 -1.29 8.22
C SER A 80 -27.39 -0.20 8.79
N LEU A 81 -26.90 0.67 7.92
CA LEU A 81 -25.98 1.76 8.26
C LEU A 81 -26.16 2.92 7.29
N TRP A 82 -26.23 4.15 7.80
CA TRP A 82 -26.02 5.33 7.00
C TRP A 82 -24.52 5.63 6.92
N PHE A 83 -24.06 5.98 5.72
CA PHE A 83 -22.67 6.36 5.48
C PHE A 83 -22.57 7.45 4.43
N ASN A 84 -21.57 8.31 4.58
CA ASN A 84 -21.23 9.38 3.65
C ASN A 84 -19.76 9.26 3.31
N PRO A 85 -19.39 8.73 2.12
CA PRO A 85 -18.01 8.60 1.73
C PRO A 85 -17.42 9.96 1.35
N TYR A 86 -16.21 10.25 1.85
CA TYR A 86 -15.47 11.46 1.48
C TYR A 86 -14.41 11.20 0.43
N ASP A 87 -13.86 9.99 0.42
CA ASP A 87 -12.85 9.56 -0.53
C ASP A 87 -13.18 8.17 -1.08
N LEU A 88 -13.42 8.09 -2.38
CA LEU A 88 -13.64 6.82 -3.11
C LEU A 88 -12.37 6.36 -3.82
N SER A 89 -11.28 7.14 -3.77
CA SER A 89 -10.00 6.76 -4.34
C SER A 89 -9.22 5.88 -3.35
N GLY A 90 -8.58 4.86 -3.83
CA GLY A 90 -7.72 4.02 -3.00
C GLY A 90 -8.11 2.55 -2.97
N GLY A 91 -7.72 1.86 -1.90
CA GLY A 91 -8.03 0.45 -1.69
C GLY A 91 -9.46 0.21 -1.24
N GLN A 92 -9.80 -1.05 -1.01
CA GLN A 92 -11.07 -1.45 -0.41
C GLN A 92 -11.22 -0.81 0.99
N GLN A 93 -12.40 -0.22 1.27
CA GLN A 93 -12.73 0.40 2.55
C GLN A 93 -13.90 -0.34 3.20
N ILE A 94 -13.79 -0.69 4.48
CA ILE A 94 -14.87 -1.35 5.23
C ILE A 94 -15.73 -0.29 5.93
N LEU A 95 -17.01 -0.29 5.61
CA LEU A 95 -18.03 0.50 6.29
C LEU A 95 -18.43 -0.13 7.62
N ALA A 96 -18.76 -1.43 7.56
CA ALA A 96 -19.07 -2.26 8.71
C ALA A 96 -18.65 -3.70 8.47
N GLY A 97 -18.25 -4.41 9.52
CA GLY A 97 -17.87 -5.82 9.38
C GLY A 97 -17.71 -6.56 10.71
N LYS A 98 -17.70 -7.89 10.62
CA LYS A 98 -17.49 -8.79 11.76
C LYS A 98 -16.40 -9.79 11.39
N ASN A 99 -15.13 -9.35 11.51
CA ASN A 99 -13.96 -10.10 11.08
C ASN A 99 -12.74 -9.80 11.97
N ARG A 100 -11.88 -10.82 12.19
CA ARG A 100 -10.51 -10.73 12.71
C ARG A 100 -9.62 -11.69 11.94
N TYR A 101 -8.95 -11.20 10.91
CA TYR A 101 -8.21 -12.03 9.95
C TYR A 101 -7.02 -12.77 10.58
N SER A 102 -6.32 -12.15 11.55
CA SER A 102 -5.21 -12.78 12.27
C SER A 102 -5.61 -14.02 13.09
N ARG A 103 -6.90 -14.12 13.43
CA ARG A 103 -7.49 -15.26 14.14
C ARG A 103 -8.22 -16.23 13.22
N GLY A 104 -8.21 -16.01 11.89
CA GLY A 104 -8.99 -16.80 10.95
C GLY A 104 -10.51 -16.51 11.00
N GLU A 105 -10.94 -15.53 11.79
CA GLU A 105 -12.35 -15.20 12.01
C GLU A 105 -12.88 -14.33 10.88
N ARG A 106 -13.84 -14.86 10.13
CA ARG A 106 -14.52 -14.17 9.02
C ARG A 106 -16.00 -14.47 9.07
N GLN A 107 -16.84 -13.44 9.03
CA GLN A 107 -18.28 -13.60 8.99
C GLN A 107 -18.92 -12.78 7.88
N TRP A 108 -18.88 -11.45 7.93
CA TRP A 108 -19.43 -10.58 6.89
C TRP A 108 -18.75 -9.22 6.90
N SER A 109 -18.87 -8.48 5.78
CA SER A 109 -18.54 -7.06 5.69
C SER A 109 -19.32 -6.34 4.60
N LEU A 110 -19.57 -5.06 4.83
CA LEU A 110 -20.01 -4.07 3.85
C LEU A 110 -18.81 -3.21 3.48
N THR A 111 -18.50 -3.11 2.20
CA THR A 111 -17.27 -2.46 1.71
C THR A 111 -17.55 -1.48 0.59
N ILE A 112 -16.71 -0.45 0.48
CA ILE A 112 -16.54 0.30 -0.75
C ILE A 112 -15.32 -0.28 -1.45
N GLU A 113 -15.50 -0.69 -2.70
CA GLU A 113 -14.46 -1.26 -3.54
C GLU A 113 -13.60 -0.15 -4.20
N PRO A 114 -12.41 -0.48 -4.76
CA PRO A 114 -11.57 0.50 -5.43
C PRO A 114 -12.21 1.21 -6.63
N ASP A 115 -13.27 0.64 -7.20
CA ASP A 115 -14.08 1.26 -8.29
C ASP A 115 -15.17 2.21 -7.78
N GLY A 116 -15.19 2.51 -6.46
CA GLY A 116 -16.15 3.42 -5.83
C GLY A 116 -17.54 2.84 -5.66
N LYS A 117 -17.70 1.51 -5.70
CA LYS A 117 -19.00 0.83 -5.57
C LYS A 117 -19.11 0.07 -4.26
N LEU A 118 -20.35 -0.03 -3.78
CA LEU A 118 -20.67 -0.84 -2.60
C LEU A 118 -20.62 -2.34 -2.92
N LYS A 119 -20.16 -3.15 -1.98
CA LYS A 119 -20.18 -4.61 -2.06
C LYS A 119 -20.41 -5.21 -0.67
N ALA A 120 -21.20 -6.29 -0.60
CA ALA A 120 -21.30 -7.11 0.59
C ALA A 120 -20.47 -8.39 0.43
N HIS A 121 -19.86 -8.84 1.52
CA HIS A 121 -19.08 -10.06 1.61
C HIS A 121 -19.62 -10.92 2.75
N LEU A 122 -19.80 -12.22 2.49
CA LEU A 122 -20.28 -13.23 3.45
C LEU A 122 -19.35 -14.44 3.41
N TRP A 123 -19.03 -15.02 4.54
CA TRP A 123 -18.09 -16.14 4.61
C TRP A 123 -18.80 -17.48 4.78
N GLN A 124 -18.64 -18.39 3.78
CA GLN A 124 -19.16 -19.76 3.74
C GLN A 124 -18.05 -20.75 3.36
N LYS A 125 -16.96 -20.92 4.14
CA LYS A 125 -15.70 -21.59 3.75
C LYS A 125 -14.95 -20.90 2.61
N GLY A 126 -15.42 -19.76 2.15
CA GLY A 126 -14.90 -18.87 1.13
C GLY A 126 -15.81 -17.65 1.05
N TRP A 127 -15.31 -16.57 0.44
CA TRP A 127 -16.10 -15.35 0.29
C TRP A 127 -17.17 -15.52 -0.79
N VAL A 128 -18.42 -15.31 -0.39
CA VAL A 128 -19.56 -15.06 -1.29
C VAL A 128 -19.80 -13.57 -1.31
N THR A 129 -19.92 -12.97 -2.49
CA THR A 129 -20.01 -11.51 -2.63
C THR A 129 -21.24 -11.07 -3.37
N ILE A 130 -21.76 -9.90 -3.01
CA ILE A 130 -22.93 -9.26 -3.64
C ILE A 130 -22.49 -7.87 -4.08
N PRO A 131 -22.18 -7.66 -5.38
CA PRO A 131 -21.78 -6.36 -5.89
C PRO A 131 -22.99 -5.44 -6.10
N CYS A 132 -22.82 -4.15 -5.82
CA CYS A 132 -23.73 -3.09 -6.26
C CYS A 132 -23.29 -2.58 -7.64
N PRO A 133 -24.19 -2.47 -8.64
CA PRO A 133 -23.83 -1.95 -9.96
C PRO A 133 -23.66 -0.41 -9.99
N HIS A 134 -24.16 0.29 -8.98
CA HIS A 134 -24.21 1.75 -8.93
C HIS A 134 -22.99 2.34 -8.24
N SER A 135 -22.47 3.44 -8.78
CA SER A 135 -21.41 4.24 -8.15
C SER A 135 -22.00 5.08 -7.01
N LEU A 136 -21.18 5.29 -5.97
CA LEU A 136 -21.50 6.15 -4.85
C LEU A 136 -21.16 7.61 -5.18
N ASN A 137 -21.85 8.55 -4.53
CA ASN A 137 -21.56 9.98 -4.63
C ASN A 137 -20.83 10.43 -3.36
N PRO A 138 -19.57 10.88 -3.44
CA PRO A 138 -18.86 11.45 -2.29
C PRO A 138 -19.59 12.68 -1.75
N GLY A 139 -19.58 12.84 -0.42
CA GLY A 139 -20.23 13.96 0.27
C GLY A 139 -21.75 13.81 0.45
N ALA A 140 -22.35 12.78 -0.14
CA ALA A 140 -23.78 12.48 0.02
C ALA A 140 -23.99 11.31 1.00
N TRP A 141 -25.07 11.38 1.78
CA TRP A 141 -25.47 10.27 2.63
C TRP A 141 -26.15 9.16 1.81
N HIS A 142 -25.73 7.95 2.07
CA HIS A 142 -26.29 6.72 1.50
C HIS A 142 -26.72 5.80 2.63
N TRP A 143 -27.81 5.09 2.44
CA TRP A 143 -28.26 4.05 3.34
C TRP A 143 -28.03 2.67 2.75
N THR A 144 -27.24 1.84 3.41
CA THR A 144 -27.04 0.44 3.01
C THR A 144 -27.72 -0.51 3.98
N VAL A 145 -28.27 -1.59 3.43
CA VAL A 145 -28.85 -2.68 4.21
C VAL A 145 -28.37 -4.02 3.64
N LEU A 146 -27.90 -4.89 4.51
CA LEU A 146 -27.62 -6.28 4.21
C LEU A 146 -28.64 -7.15 4.96
N SER A 147 -29.58 -7.74 4.24
CA SER A 147 -30.57 -8.68 4.79
C SER A 147 -30.17 -10.10 4.44
N VAL A 148 -29.99 -10.96 5.46
CA VAL A 148 -29.56 -12.33 5.34
C VAL A 148 -30.62 -13.26 5.90
N SER A 149 -31.13 -14.16 5.07
CA SER A 149 -31.99 -15.31 5.45
C SER A 149 -31.19 -16.60 5.36
N LYS A 150 -31.81 -17.74 5.69
CA LYS A 150 -31.16 -19.06 5.64
C LYS A 150 -30.63 -19.44 4.25
N ASP A 151 -31.32 -19.01 3.20
CA ASP A 151 -31.14 -19.45 1.82
C ASP A 151 -30.70 -18.33 0.88
N ARG A 152 -30.68 -17.07 1.36
CA ARG A 152 -30.43 -15.91 0.52
C ARG A 152 -29.86 -14.75 1.31
N ALA A 153 -29.02 -13.95 0.63
CA ALA A 153 -28.63 -12.64 1.12
C ALA A 153 -28.89 -11.58 0.04
N THR A 154 -29.42 -10.42 0.45
CA THR A 154 -29.75 -9.31 -0.43
C THR A 154 -29.11 -8.03 0.08
N LEU A 155 -28.43 -7.31 -0.81
CA LEU A 155 -27.85 -6.00 -0.58
C LEU A 155 -28.78 -4.92 -1.10
N TYR A 156 -29.03 -3.91 -0.28
CA TYR A 156 -29.83 -2.74 -0.62
C TYR A 156 -28.99 -1.47 -0.54
N LEU A 157 -29.27 -0.54 -1.41
CA LEU A 157 -28.75 0.81 -1.38
C LEU A 157 -29.91 1.79 -1.54
N ASN A 158 -30.06 2.73 -0.59
CA ASN A 158 -31.09 3.74 -0.60
C ASN A 158 -32.51 3.14 -0.77
N GLY A 159 -32.81 2.08 -0.02
CA GLY A 159 -34.11 1.41 -0.01
C GLY A 159 -34.40 0.47 -1.19
N GLN A 160 -33.49 0.41 -2.17
CA GLN A 160 -33.65 -0.44 -3.36
C GLN A 160 -32.70 -1.66 -3.30
N ALA A 161 -33.22 -2.83 -3.67
CA ALA A 161 -32.37 -4.02 -3.83
C ALA A 161 -31.43 -3.82 -5.02
N VAL A 162 -30.11 -3.93 -4.78
CA VAL A 162 -29.06 -3.69 -5.79
C VAL A 162 -28.28 -4.96 -6.14
N GLY A 163 -28.47 -6.02 -5.37
CA GLY A 163 -27.88 -7.32 -5.66
C GLY A 163 -28.36 -8.38 -4.67
N GLU A 164 -28.34 -9.64 -5.10
CA GLU A 164 -28.67 -10.78 -4.24
C GLU A 164 -27.82 -12.01 -4.59
N THR A 165 -27.73 -12.92 -3.65
CA THR A 165 -27.05 -14.21 -3.85
C THR A 165 -27.73 -15.31 -3.06
N PRO A 166 -27.88 -16.52 -3.63
CA PRO A 166 -28.33 -17.68 -2.87
C PRO A 166 -27.23 -18.14 -1.92
N LEU A 167 -27.61 -18.56 -0.73
CA LEU A 167 -26.73 -19.14 0.26
C LEU A 167 -26.85 -20.66 0.25
N LYS A 168 -25.76 -21.37 -0.01
CA LYS A 168 -25.72 -22.84 -0.06
C LYS A 168 -25.57 -23.50 1.31
N SER A 169 -25.16 -22.75 2.30
CA SER A 169 -25.00 -23.14 3.70
C SER A 169 -25.11 -21.90 4.58
N PRO A 170 -25.31 -22.03 5.89
CA PRO A 170 -25.19 -20.91 6.82
C PRO A 170 -23.85 -20.20 6.66
N ILE A 171 -23.84 -18.88 6.88
CA ILE A 171 -22.58 -18.14 6.99
C ILE A 171 -21.85 -18.55 8.28
N SER A 172 -20.54 -18.42 8.28
CA SER A 172 -19.74 -18.70 9.47
C SER A 172 -20.13 -17.77 10.61
N HIS A 173 -20.12 -18.30 11.83
CA HIS A 173 -20.28 -17.53 13.04
C HIS A 173 -18.92 -17.30 13.70
N THR A 174 -18.66 -16.10 14.23
CA THR A 174 -17.41 -15.75 14.90
C THR A 174 -17.68 -14.91 16.16
N ASP A 175 -16.72 -14.91 17.07
CA ASP A 175 -16.74 -14.06 18.27
C ASP A 175 -16.10 -12.69 18.04
N SER A 176 -15.70 -12.38 16.80
CA SER A 176 -15.20 -11.06 16.44
C SER A 176 -16.20 -9.97 16.81
N PRO A 177 -15.76 -8.81 17.29
CA PRO A 177 -16.65 -7.67 17.45
C PRO A 177 -17.13 -7.16 16.09
N ILE A 178 -18.22 -6.42 16.09
CA ILE A 178 -18.64 -5.63 14.93
C ILE A 178 -17.87 -4.33 14.96
N THR A 179 -17.24 -3.99 13.83
CA THR A 179 -16.51 -2.74 13.68
C THR A 179 -17.11 -1.88 12.58
N LEU A 180 -17.05 -0.56 12.76
CA LEU A 180 -17.38 0.45 11.75
C LEU A 180 -16.11 1.21 11.36
N GLY A 181 -16.00 1.53 10.07
CA GLY A 181 -14.89 2.33 9.56
C GLY A 181 -13.59 1.57 9.31
N GLY A 182 -13.58 0.25 9.45
CA GLY A 182 -12.41 -0.60 9.25
C GLY A 182 -12.46 -1.84 10.14
N ILE A 183 -11.37 -2.60 10.16
CA ILE A 183 -11.18 -3.72 11.09
C ILE A 183 -10.01 -3.40 12.01
N TRP A 184 -10.21 -3.55 13.32
CA TRP A 184 -9.13 -3.56 14.30
C TRP A 184 -8.65 -5.00 14.50
N ASP A 185 -7.44 -5.31 14.02
CA ASP A 185 -6.93 -6.68 14.00
C ASP A 185 -5.42 -6.72 14.27
N ALA A 186 -5.00 -7.47 15.29
CA ALA A 186 -3.61 -7.61 15.72
C ALA A 186 -2.90 -6.27 15.97
N GLY A 187 -3.61 -5.28 16.55
CA GLY A 187 -3.07 -3.95 16.80
C GLY A 187 -3.05 -3.01 15.59
N HIS A 188 -3.74 -3.36 14.51
CA HIS A 188 -3.72 -2.60 13.25
C HIS A 188 -5.12 -2.31 12.72
N VAL A 189 -5.26 -1.13 12.09
CA VAL A 189 -6.44 -0.79 11.28
C VAL A 189 -6.24 -1.35 9.88
N ARG A 190 -7.21 -2.14 9.42
CA ARG A 190 -7.24 -2.68 8.06
C ARG A 190 -8.41 -2.08 7.29
N GLN A 191 -8.20 -1.77 6.01
CA GLN A 191 -9.24 -1.34 5.08
C GLN A 191 -10.08 -0.16 5.62
N ALA A 192 -9.39 0.85 6.17
CA ALA A 192 -10.01 1.98 6.85
C ALA A 192 -10.88 2.81 5.90
N PHE A 193 -12.03 3.26 6.41
CA PHE A 193 -12.98 4.12 5.71
C PHE A 193 -12.71 5.59 6.01
N THR A 194 -12.79 6.41 4.98
CA THR A 194 -12.74 7.88 5.08
C THR A 194 -14.10 8.46 4.75
N GLY A 195 -14.79 9.00 5.76
CA GLY A 195 -16.13 9.52 5.59
C GLY A 195 -16.86 9.65 6.92
N ALA A 196 -18.20 9.72 6.88
CA ALA A 196 -19.02 9.73 8.07
C ALA A 196 -19.95 8.52 8.13
N VAL A 197 -20.28 8.08 9.34
CA VAL A 197 -21.23 6.99 9.62
C VAL A 197 -22.28 7.47 10.59
N ASP A 198 -23.50 6.90 10.46
CA ASP A 198 -24.64 7.27 11.28
C ASP A 198 -25.64 6.12 11.35
N ASP A 199 -26.44 6.07 12.43
CA ASP A 199 -27.64 5.24 12.61
C ASP A 199 -27.44 3.75 12.21
N CYS A 200 -26.53 3.05 12.91
CA CYS A 200 -26.32 1.62 12.72
C CYS A 200 -27.38 0.81 13.47
N LEU A 201 -28.11 -0.07 12.75
CA LEU A 201 -29.09 -0.98 13.33
C LEU A 201 -28.81 -2.42 12.96
N ILE A 202 -29.08 -3.32 13.90
CA ILE A 202 -28.97 -4.77 13.69
C ILE A 202 -30.25 -5.44 14.20
N HIS A 203 -30.91 -6.17 13.29
CA HIS A 203 -32.06 -7.01 13.59
C HIS A 203 -31.66 -8.48 13.60
N PRO A 204 -32.13 -9.31 14.55
CA PRO A 204 -31.82 -10.74 14.62
C PRO A 204 -32.65 -11.59 13.62
N PHE A 205 -33.23 -10.97 12.60
CA PHE A 205 -34.01 -11.60 11.54
C PHE A 205 -33.82 -10.86 10.20
N ALA A 206 -34.12 -11.56 9.11
CA ALA A 206 -34.13 -10.95 7.78
C ALA A 206 -35.38 -10.06 7.62
N ARG A 207 -35.20 -8.77 7.31
CA ARG A 207 -36.28 -7.85 6.97
C ARG A 207 -36.74 -8.04 5.53
N SER A 208 -38.01 -7.85 5.28
CA SER A 208 -38.58 -7.94 3.94
C SER A 208 -38.20 -6.74 3.06
N PRO A 209 -38.24 -6.88 1.72
CA PRO A 209 -38.01 -5.77 0.81
C PRO A 209 -38.93 -4.57 1.04
N GLU A 210 -40.20 -4.82 1.37
CA GLU A 210 -41.20 -3.78 1.64
C GLU A 210 -40.87 -3.00 2.92
N GLU A 211 -40.44 -3.70 3.98
CA GLU A 211 -40.04 -3.05 5.22
C GLU A 211 -38.78 -2.20 5.03
N ILE A 212 -37.84 -2.66 4.19
CA ILE A 212 -36.61 -1.93 3.90
C ILE A 212 -36.94 -0.69 3.04
N ALA A 213 -37.71 -0.86 1.99
CA ALA A 213 -38.14 0.27 1.13
C ALA A 213 -38.89 1.35 1.92
N LYS A 214 -39.80 0.93 2.81
CA LYS A 214 -40.56 1.85 3.67
C LYS A 214 -39.69 2.54 4.74
N GLY A 215 -38.60 1.91 5.15
CA GLY A 215 -37.64 2.45 6.14
C GLY A 215 -36.66 3.48 5.59
N TYR A 216 -36.64 3.68 4.28
CA TYR A 216 -35.75 4.64 3.64
C TYR A 216 -36.38 6.02 3.52
N GLU A 217 -35.73 7.02 4.11
CA GLU A 217 -36.06 8.44 3.92
C GLU A 217 -34.77 9.15 3.48
N PRO A 218 -34.73 9.77 2.28
CA PRO A 218 -33.53 10.45 1.80
C PRO A 218 -33.08 11.54 2.75
N SER A 219 -31.79 11.59 3.04
CA SER A 219 -31.18 12.70 3.79
C SER A 219 -30.87 13.86 2.85
N ALA A 220 -31.30 15.05 3.23
CA ALA A 220 -30.95 16.30 2.55
C ALA A 220 -29.64 16.91 3.04
N VAL A 221 -29.02 16.31 4.08
CA VAL A 221 -27.76 16.77 4.64
C VAL A 221 -26.63 16.42 3.67
N ALA A 222 -25.93 17.43 3.17
CA ALA A 222 -24.74 17.28 2.38
C ALA A 222 -23.53 17.76 3.18
N HIS A 223 -22.41 17.11 3.01
CA HIS A 223 -21.15 17.54 3.61
C HIS A 223 -20.31 18.25 2.56
N ASP A 224 -19.80 19.43 2.91
CA ASP A 224 -18.72 20.03 2.15
C ASP A 224 -17.51 19.12 2.24
N LEU A 225 -17.17 18.48 1.12
CA LEU A 225 -15.93 17.73 1.05
C LEU A 225 -14.78 18.70 1.29
N PRO A 226 -13.76 18.31 2.08
CA PRO A 226 -12.52 19.05 2.11
C PRO A 226 -12.10 19.28 0.66
N LYS A 227 -11.88 20.55 0.27
CA LYS A 227 -11.38 20.83 -1.09
C LYS A 227 -10.16 19.96 -1.29
N PRO A 228 -10.12 19.08 -2.30
CA PRO A 228 -8.97 18.22 -2.52
C PRO A 228 -7.74 19.13 -2.59
N THR A 229 -6.75 18.88 -1.74
CA THR A 229 -5.46 19.57 -1.89
C THR A 229 -4.99 19.24 -3.29
N PRO A 230 -4.77 20.24 -4.17
CA PRO A 230 -4.34 19.96 -5.53
C PRO A 230 -3.08 19.07 -5.47
N PRO A 231 -3.01 17.98 -6.24
CA PRO A 231 -1.84 17.11 -6.23
C PRO A 231 -0.62 17.93 -6.66
N VAL A 232 0.52 17.69 -6.01
CA VAL A 232 1.78 18.36 -6.38
C VAL A 232 2.18 17.89 -7.78
N PRO A 233 2.49 18.81 -8.72
CA PRO A 233 2.84 18.41 -10.07
C PRO A 233 4.14 17.61 -10.12
N LEU A 234 4.08 16.41 -10.68
CA LEU A 234 5.22 15.53 -10.97
C LEU A 234 5.15 15.04 -12.42
N TRP A 235 3.94 14.82 -12.93
CA TRP A 235 3.64 14.52 -14.32
C TRP A 235 3.18 15.78 -15.06
N ASP A 236 3.62 15.97 -16.30
CA ASP A 236 3.15 17.03 -17.19
C ASP A 236 1.70 16.75 -17.60
N ALA A 237 0.76 17.47 -17.00
CA ALA A 237 -0.67 17.29 -17.22
C ALA A 237 -1.13 17.57 -18.65
N SER A 238 -0.29 18.20 -19.49
CA SER A 238 -0.56 18.38 -20.93
C SER A 238 -0.34 17.08 -21.72
N GLN A 239 0.31 16.09 -21.14
CA GLN A 239 0.58 14.80 -21.72
C GLN A 239 -0.38 13.74 -21.17
N ILE A 240 -0.89 12.86 -22.02
CA ILE A 240 -1.67 11.72 -21.59
C ILE A 240 -0.73 10.67 -21.00
N LEU A 241 -0.93 10.28 -19.75
CA LEU A 241 -0.25 9.14 -19.17
C LEU A 241 -0.86 7.84 -19.71
N PRO A 242 -0.11 6.98 -20.43
CA PRO A 242 -0.67 5.78 -21.02
C PRO A 242 -1.09 4.73 -19.99
N ALA A 243 -2.07 3.91 -20.35
CA ALA A 243 -2.33 2.65 -19.66
C ALA A 243 -1.21 1.62 -19.97
N ALA A 244 -1.11 0.59 -19.15
CA ALA A 244 -0.03 -0.42 -19.26
C ALA A 244 0.07 -1.06 -20.65
N GLU A 245 -1.07 -1.29 -21.30
CA GLU A 245 -1.19 -1.93 -22.62
C GLU A 245 -0.70 -1.04 -23.76
N ALA A 246 -0.78 0.28 -23.59
CA ALA A 246 -0.43 1.28 -24.60
C ALA A 246 1.01 1.81 -24.50
N LEU A 247 1.80 1.29 -23.55
CA LEU A 247 3.17 1.77 -23.34
C LEU A 247 4.10 1.35 -24.47
N PRO A 248 4.90 2.28 -25.02
CA PRO A 248 5.96 1.92 -25.93
C PRO A 248 7.06 1.13 -25.20
N GLN A 249 7.57 0.09 -25.85
CA GLN A 249 8.70 -0.69 -25.36
C GLN A 249 10.00 0.12 -25.48
N VAL A 250 10.89 0.04 -24.49
CA VAL A 250 12.27 0.55 -24.62
C VAL A 250 13.00 -0.24 -25.69
N GLU A 251 13.58 0.45 -26.67
CA GLU A 251 14.33 -0.18 -27.76
C GLU A 251 15.75 -0.55 -27.32
N GLY A 252 16.24 -1.70 -27.79
CA GLY A 252 17.61 -2.15 -27.57
C GLY A 252 17.94 -2.58 -26.15
N ALA A 253 16.96 -2.71 -25.26
CA ALA A 253 17.16 -3.22 -23.93
C ALA A 253 17.53 -4.71 -23.94
N THR A 254 18.52 -5.10 -23.14
CA THR A 254 18.89 -6.51 -22.89
C THR A 254 18.68 -6.85 -21.41
N PHE A 255 18.47 -8.14 -21.14
CA PHE A 255 18.11 -8.59 -19.79
C PHE A 255 19.00 -9.74 -19.35
N HIS A 256 19.47 -9.70 -18.11
CA HIS A 256 20.38 -10.67 -17.52
C HIS A 256 19.96 -11.04 -16.12
N VAL A 257 20.16 -12.31 -15.73
CA VAL A 257 19.90 -12.79 -14.38
C VAL A 257 21.11 -12.47 -13.52
N LEU A 258 20.93 -11.64 -12.50
CA LEU A 258 21.96 -11.34 -11.53
C LEU A 258 22.05 -12.46 -10.47
N LYS A 259 20.92 -12.88 -9.90
CA LYS A 259 20.82 -13.95 -8.90
C LYS A 259 19.46 -14.62 -8.97
N ALA A 260 19.43 -15.89 -9.34
CA ALA A 260 18.22 -16.71 -9.25
C ALA A 260 18.07 -17.30 -7.85
N ARG A 261 16.83 -17.40 -7.35
CA ARG A 261 16.50 -18.15 -6.15
C ARG A 261 16.65 -19.64 -6.44
N ARG A 262 17.49 -20.32 -5.68
CA ARG A 262 17.77 -21.76 -5.86
C ARG A 262 17.84 -22.47 -4.51
N PRO A 263 16.70 -22.70 -3.82
CA PRO A 263 16.68 -23.29 -2.48
C PRO A 263 17.44 -24.61 -2.38
N ASP A 264 17.34 -25.43 -3.42
CA ASP A 264 17.97 -26.77 -3.43
C ASP A 264 19.48 -26.74 -3.70
N ASN A 265 20.03 -25.61 -4.19
CA ASN A 265 21.44 -25.50 -4.55
C ASN A 265 22.25 -24.68 -3.54
N ASP A 266 21.72 -23.52 -3.11
CA ASP A 266 22.42 -22.56 -2.26
C ASP A 266 21.61 -22.11 -1.06
N GLY A 267 20.44 -22.73 -0.83
CA GLY A 267 19.55 -22.41 0.28
C GLY A 267 18.72 -21.14 0.09
N CYS A 268 18.90 -20.39 -0.99
CA CYS A 268 18.24 -19.10 -1.22
C CYS A 268 16.73 -19.27 -1.33
N ARG A 269 15.98 -18.91 -0.30
CA ARG A 269 14.51 -18.90 -0.28
C ARG A 269 13.93 -17.53 -0.53
N TRP A 270 14.69 -16.49 -0.21
CA TRP A 270 14.28 -15.11 -0.41
C TRP A 270 15.47 -14.27 -0.88
N THR A 271 15.21 -13.32 -1.78
CA THR A 271 16.18 -12.31 -2.21
C THR A 271 15.45 -11.04 -2.61
N LEU A 272 15.97 -9.88 -2.23
CA LEU A 272 15.36 -8.57 -2.52
C LEU A 272 16.43 -7.48 -2.62
N GLY A 273 16.08 -6.42 -3.36
CA GLY A 273 16.79 -5.15 -3.35
C GLY A 273 18.15 -5.24 -4.04
N VAL A 274 18.23 -4.74 -5.26
CA VAL A 274 19.49 -4.68 -6.00
C VAL A 274 20.12 -3.31 -5.80
N GLY A 275 21.37 -3.25 -5.28
CA GLY A 275 22.22 -2.08 -5.35
C GLY A 275 23.23 -2.25 -6.47
N LEU A 276 23.52 -1.23 -7.26
CA LEU A 276 24.45 -1.27 -8.38
C LEU A 276 25.49 -0.14 -8.27
N GLU A 277 26.74 -0.42 -8.63
CA GLU A 277 27.76 0.62 -8.75
C GLU A 277 28.90 0.18 -9.69
N TRP A 278 29.35 1.11 -10.50
CA TRP A 278 30.56 0.93 -11.29
C TRP A 278 31.79 1.38 -10.49
N HIS A 279 32.78 0.50 -10.38
CA HIS A 279 34.02 0.80 -9.71
C HIS A 279 35.20 0.16 -10.44
N LYS A 280 36.18 0.98 -10.86
CA LYS A 280 37.40 0.55 -11.56
C LYS A 280 37.13 -0.41 -12.74
N GLY A 281 36.14 -0.05 -13.56
CA GLY A 281 35.79 -0.82 -14.77
C GLY A 281 35.01 -2.11 -14.53
N LYS A 282 34.59 -2.38 -13.28
CA LYS A 282 33.74 -3.53 -12.91
C LYS A 282 32.39 -3.05 -12.41
N LEU A 283 31.34 -3.83 -12.68
CA LEU A 283 30.00 -3.59 -12.13
C LEU A 283 29.79 -4.46 -10.89
N TYR A 284 29.54 -3.80 -9.77
CA TYR A 284 29.21 -4.43 -8.49
C TYR A 284 27.69 -4.43 -8.31
N ALA A 285 27.16 -5.53 -7.77
CA ALA A 285 25.76 -5.65 -7.42
C ALA A 285 25.61 -6.24 -6.02
N SER A 286 24.86 -5.57 -5.14
CA SER A 286 24.45 -6.11 -3.84
C SER A 286 22.99 -6.54 -3.85
N TYR A 287 22.64 -7.43 -2.93
CA TYR A 287 21.25 -7.85 -2.68
C TYR A 287 21.13 -8.50 -1.31
N GLY A 288 19.91 -8.44 -0.74
CA GLY A 288 19.57 -9.25 0.43
C GLY A 288 19.35 -10.70 0.03
N PHE A 289 19.89 -11.60 0.83
CA PHE A 289 19.78 -13.04 0.68
C PHE A 289 19.24 -13.64 1.99
N ASN A 290 18.34 -14.62 1.89
CA ASN A 290 17.84 -15.31 3.07
C ASN A 290 17.54 -16.78 2.77
N THR A 291 17.89 -17.64 3.71
CA THR A 291 17.51 -19.06 3.70
C THR A 291 16.14 -19.30 4.33
N GLY A 292 15.54 -18.28 4.93
CA GLY A 292 14.22 -18.22 5.52
C GLY A 292 13.29 -17.24 4.81
N GLU A 293 12.60 -16.43 5.60
CA GLU A 293 11.63 -15.43 5.16
C GLU A 293 12.18 -14.01 5.31
N GLU A 294 11.55 -13.05 4.63
CA GLU A 294 11.82 -11.62 4.72
C GLU A 294 11.75 -11.10 6.16
N ASN A 295 12.61 -10.13 6.49
CA ASN A 295 12.66 -9.47 7.80
C ASN A 295 12.98 -10.42 8.98
N THR A 296 13.80 -11.43 8.74
CA THR A 296 14.31 -12.32 9.79
C THR A 296 15.82 -12.16 9.98
N PRO A 297 16.38 -12.47 11.18
CA PRO A 297 17.82 -12.35 11.45
C PRO A 297 18.72 -13.20 10.57
N SER A 298 18.17 -14.13 9.80
CA SER A 298 18.90 -14.92 8.81
C SER A 298 19.14 -14.19 7.48
N GLU A 299 18.80 -12.90 7.38
CA GLU A 299 19.14 -12.10 6.21
C GLU A 299 20.64 -11.78 6.18
N GLU A 300 21.24 -11.96 5.01
CA GLU A 300 22.63 -11.70 4.72
C GLU A 300 22.76 -10.70 3.56
N ALA A 301 23.73 -9.79 3.66
CA ALA A 301 24.13 -8.93 2.54
C ALA A 301 25.10 -9.67 1.63
N HIS A 302 24.70 -9.89 0.39
CA HIS A 302 25.53 -10.53 -0.63
C HIS A 302 25.95 -9.57 -1.74
N VAL A 303 27.09 -9.86 -2.37
CA VAL A 303 27.64 -9.09 -3.50
C VAL A 303 28.04 -10.02 -4.62
N ARG A 304 27.86 -9.58 -5.85
CA ARG A 304 28.44 -10.17 -7.05
C ARG A 304 29.15 -9.10 -7.88
N VAL A 305 30.13 -9.52 -8.65
CA VAL A 305 30.93 -8.65 -9.52
C VAL A 305 30.83 -9.16 -10.95
N SER A 306 30.61 -8.24 -11.88
CA SER A 306 30.64 -8.49 -13.32
C SER A 306 31.82 -7.73 -13.93
N GLU A 307 32.57 -8.41 -14.80
CA GLU A 307 33.69 -7.86 -15.57
C GLU A 307 33.32 -7.58 -17.04
N ASP A 308 32.11 -7.97 -17.45
CA ASP A 308 31.62 -7.87 -18.83
C ASP A 308 30.37 -6.96 -18.94
N GLY A 309 30.21 -6.03 -18.01
CA GLY A 309 29.12 -5.07 -18.02
C GLY A 309 27.76 -5.67 -17.63
N GLY A 310 27.72 -6.61 -16.70
CA GLY A 310 26.48 -7.18 -16.18
C GLY A 310 25.90 -8.33 -16.98
N LYS A 311 26.57 -8.80 -18.04
CA LYS A 311 26.12 -9.94 -18.85
C LYS A 311 26.32 -11.26 -18.10
N THR A 312 27.46 -11.41 -17.44
CA THR A 312 27.77 -12.54 -16.55
C THR A 312 28.25 -12.06 -15.19
N TRP A 313 28.12 -12.91 -14.19
CA TRP A 313 28.40 -12.55 -12.79
C TRP A 313 29.30 -13.59 -12.13
N GLY A 314 30.32 -13.12 -11.44
CA GLY A 314 31.20 -13.94 -10.59
C GLY A 314 30.42 -14.69 -9.48
N LYS A 315 31.11 -15.50 -8.69
CA LYS A 315 30.50 -16.18 -7.55
C LYS A 315 29.93 -15.17 -6.55
N PRO A 316 28.80 -15.46 -5.88
CA PRO A 316 28.33 -14.66 -4.75
C PRO A 316 29.40 -14.59 -3.65
N LEU A 317 29.58 -13.40 -3.12
CA LEU A 317 30.42 -13.11 -1.95
C LEU A 317 29.51 -12.63 -0.83
N VAL A 318 29.67 -13.18 0.36
CA VAL A 318 28.99 -12.69 1.56
C VAL A 318 29.73 -11.42 2.00
N MET A 319 29.02 -10.29 2.05
CA MET A 319 29.55 -9.05 2.61
C MET A 319 29.44 -9.05 4.13
N ASP A 320 28.26 -9.39 4.64
CA ASP A 320 27.98 -9.54 6.07
C ASP A 320 26.85 -10.56 6.24
N ALA A 321 27.11 -11.61 6.98
CA ALA A 321 26.14 -12.66 7.31
C ALA A 321 25.34 -12.36 8.59
N GLY A 322 25.66 -11.24 9.26
CA GLY A 322 25.17 -10.98 10.60
C GLY A 322 25.82 -11.89 11.66
N GLU A 323 25.53 -11.62 12.90
CA GLU A 323 25.93 -12.43 14.05
C GLU A 323 24.83 -12.42 15.10
N GLY A 324 24.48 -13.60 15.63
CA GLY A 324 23.41 -13.74 16.62
C GLY A 324 22.04 -13.42 16.04
N ASP A 325 21.42 -12.34 16.50
CA ASP A 325 20.12 -11.86 16.05
C ASP A 325 20.21 -10.70 15.03
N LEU A 326 21.42 -10.38 14.54
CA LEU A 326 21.64 -9.35 13.54
C LEU A 326 21.35 -9.89 12.14
N GLY A 327 20.32 -9.33 11.49
CA GLY A 327 20.10 -9.47 10.06
C GLY A 327 20.72 -8.29 9.30
N VAL A 328 21.44 -8.57 8.21
CA VAL A 328 21.98 -7.55 7.32
C VAL A 328 21.42 -7.76 5.92
N SER A 329 20.67 -6.80 5.43
CA SER A 329 19.92 -6.93 4.19
C SER A 329 20.53 -6.10 3.05
N HIS A 330 19.69 -5.72 2.09
CA HIS A 330 20.11 -4.92 0.94
C HIS A 330 20.41 -3.47 1.31
N GLY A 331 21.17 -2.82 0.43
CA GLY A 331 21.56 -1.42 0.59
C GLY A 331 22.11 -0.84 -0.71
N VAL A 332 23.04 0.10 -0.57
CA VAL A 332 23.52 0.93 -1.67
C VAL A 332 25.04 1.01 -1.67
N PHE A 333 25.61 1.34 -2.82
CA PHE A 333 27.05 1.56 -2.97
C PHE A 333 27.39 3.04 -3.24
N LEU A 334 28.66 3.36 -3.11
CA LEU A 334 29.26 4.61 -3.57
C LEU A 334 30.72 4.38 -3.95
N SER A 335 31.08 4.63 -5.22
CA SER A 335 32.46 4.72 -5.67
C SER A 335 32.96 6.14 -5.49
N HIS A 336 33.90 6.36 -4.56
CA HIS A 336 34.43 7.69 -4.26
C HIS A 336 35.92 7.67 -3.93
N LYS A 337 36.70 8.56 -4.56
CA LYS A 337 38.15 8.71 -4.35
C LYS A 337 38.92 7.39 -4.41
N GLY A 338 38.58 6.55 -5.40
CA GLY A 338 39.22 5.27 -5.64
C GLY A 338 38.88 4.16 -4.64
N SER A 339 37.96 4.39 -3.73
CA SER A 339 37.41 3.40 -2.79
C SER A 339 35.96 3.10 -3.10
N LEU A 340 35.53 1.85 -2.95
CA LEU A 340 34.14 1.43 -3.01
C LEU A 340 33.59 1.28 -1.60
N TRP A 341 32.54 2.04 -1.32
CA TRP A 341 31.77 2.04 -0.08
C TRP A 341 30.46 1.30 -0.26
N ALA A 342 29.96 0.70 0.82
CA ALA A 342 28.61 0.14 0.87
C ALA A 342 27.90 0.60 2.16
N PHE A 343 26.60 0.84 2.05
CA PHE A 343 25.71 1.19 3.16
C PHE A 343 24.54 0.22 3.12
N MET A 344 24.44 -0.67 4.13
CA MET A 344 23.46 -1.75 4.18
C MET A 344 22.48 -1.53 5.30
N GLY A 345 21.20 -1.79 5.03
CA GLY A 345 20.18 -1.85 6.07
C GLY A 345 20.39 -3.07 6.94
N ALA A 346 20.30 -2.89 8.25
CA ALA A 346 20.49 -3.94 9.24
C ALA A 346 19.50 -3.78 10.40
N PHE A 347 19.21 -4.86 11.11
CA PHE A 347 18.30 -4.88 12.25
C PHE A 347 18.60 -6.04 13.19
N HIS A 348 18.17 -5.93 14.44
CA HIS A 348 18.28 -6.99 15.44
C HIS A 348 16.92 -7.62 15.71
N GLY A 349 16.82 -8.95 15.63
CA GLY A 349 15.59 -9.69 15.88
C GLY A 349 14.46 -9.36 14.90
N HIS A 350 13.76 -8.27 15.13
CA HIS A 350 12.71 -7.75 14.25
C HIS A 350 13.11 -6.40 13.69
N PHE A 351 12.88 -6.16 12.38
CA PHE A 351 13.34 -4.94 11.70
C PHE A 351 12.77 -3.65 12.30
N LYS A 352 11.55 -3.66 12.83
CA LYS A 352 10.96 -2.50 13.49
C LYS A 352 11.59 -2.21 14.84
N GLY A 353 11.94 -0.94 15.04
CA GLY A 353 12.53 -0.44 16.28
C GLY A 353 14.04 -0.73 16.44
N THR A 354 14.64 -1.52 15.55
CA THR A 354 16.05 -1.87 15.61
C THR A 354 16.80 -1.59 14.32
N THR A 355 16.11 -1.11 13.28
CA THR A 355 16.69 -0.78 11.97
C THR A 355 17.77 0.28 12.13
N HIS A 356 18.91 0.03 11.49
CA HIS A 356 20.06 0.92 11.43
C HIS A 356 20.82 0.70 10.12
N THR A 357 21.76 1.60 9.80
CA THR A 357 22.62 1.45 8.62
C THR A 357 24.06 1.15 9.03
N ARG A 358 24.61 0.10 8.47
CA ARG A 358 26.02 -0.28 8.61
C ARG A 358 26.80 0.13 7.36
N ALA A 359 28.02 0.64 7.55
CA ALA A 359 28.92 0.98 6.45
C ALA A 359 30.03 -0.05 6.31
N TYR A 360 30.48 -0.23 5.07
CA TYR A 360 31.57 -1.13 4.69
C TYR A 360 32.46 -0.46 3.66
N ARG A 361 33.71 -0.87 3.59
CA ARG A 361 34.65 -0.46 2.54
C ARG A 361 35.34 -1.68 1.94
N LEU A 362 35.41 -1.73 0.60
CA LEU A 362 36.11 -2.78 -0.11
C LEU A 362 37.62 -2.62 0.11
N ASP A 363 38.26 -3.67 0.55
CA ASP A 363 39.72 -3.82 0.47
C ASP A 363 40.06 -4.33 -0.92
N GLU A 364 40.68 -3.47 -1.71
CA GLU A 364 41.01 -3.73 -3.11
C GLU A 364 42.05 -4.85 -3.31
N GLN A 365 42.91 -5.10 -2.31
CA GLN A 365 43.93 -6.12 -2.39
C GLN A 365 43.39 -7.51 -2.10
N THR A 366 42.58 -7.60 -1.06
CA THR A 366 41.99 -8.88 -0.62
C THR A 366 40.63 -9.17 -1.21
N GLN A 367 39.99 -8.19 -1.85
CA GLN A 367 38.59 -8.24 -2.35
C GLN A 367 37.59 -8.59 -1.25
N ARG A 368 37.86 -8.19 0.00
CA ARG A 368 37.00 -8.38 1.17
C ARG A 368 36.38 -7.07 1.61
N TRP A 369 35.19 -7.15 2.17
CA TRP A 369 34.50 -6.02 2.75
C TRP A 369 34.89 -5.84 4.22
N SER A 370 35.43 -4.68 4.55
CA SER A 370 35.78 -4.31 5.93
C SER A 370 34.64 -3.55 6.56
N PRO A 371 34.00 -4.05 7.63
CA PRO A 371 32.94 -3.33 8.32
C PRO A 371 33.52 -2.09 9.04
N LEU A 372 32.80 -0.98 8.92
CA LEU A 372 33.12 0.29 9.58
C LEU A 372 32.16 0.59 10.75
N GLY A 373 31.23 -0.33 11.02
CA GLY A 373 30.23 -0.21 12.07
C GLY A 373 28.95 0.51 11.62
N THR A 374 28.11 0.83 12.60
CA THR A 374 26.86 1.56 12.39
C THR A 374 27.14 3.03 12.17
N VAL A 375 26.61 3.60 11.07
CA VAL A 375 26.80 5.01 10.70
C VAL A 375 25.50 5.83 10.79
N LEU A 376 24.36 5.17 10.83
CA LEU A 376 23.04 5.76 11.08
C LEU A 376 22.26 4.81 11.99
N THR A 377 21.78 5.34 13.09
CA THR A 377 20.84 4.70 14.01
C THR A 377 19.40 5.10 13.67
N ASP A 378 18.47 4.98 14.58
CA ASP A 378 17.13 5.58 14.53
C ASP A 378 16.33 5.26 13.26
N GLY A 379 16.35 3.98 12.83
CA GLY A 379 15.45 3.47 11.82
C GLY A 379 15.83 3.80 10.36
N PHE A 380 17.00 4.36 10.07
CA PHE A 380 17.36 4.67 8.69
C PHE A 380 17.69 3.42 7.87
N TRP A 381 16.94 3.23 6.75
CA TRP A 381 17.23 2.20 5.75
C TRP A 381 17.60 2.87 4.42
N PRO A 382 18.83 2.67 3.89
CA PRO A 382 19.28 3.32 2.66
C PRO A 382 18.55 2.75 1.43
N MET A 383 18.05 3.63 0.55
CA MET A 383 17.25 3.25 -0.62
C MET A 383 17.87 3.70 -1.95
N GLN A 384 18.78 4.68 -1.90
CA GLN A 384 19.47 5.22 -3.08
C GLN A 384 20.91 5.56 -2.73
N GLN A 385 21.82 5.38 -3.68
CA GLN A 385 23.23 5.75 -3.50
C GLN A 385 23.39 7.22 -3.08
N PRO A 386 24.40 7.53 -2.26
CA PRO A 386 24.72 8.92 -1.95
C PRO A 386 24.99 9.73 -3.20
N GLN A 387 24.40 10.93 -3.29
CA GLN A 387 24.63 11.89 -4.36
C GLN A 387 25.39 13.10 -3.83
N LYS A 388 26.41 13.55 -4.57
CA LYS A 388 27.20 14.75 -4.20
C LYS A 388 26.35 16.01 -4.41
N MET A 389 26.31 16.88 -3.41
CA MET A 389 25.66 18.18 -3.48
C MET A 389 26.66 19.30 -3.67
N ALA A 390 26.18 20.45 -4.17
CA ALA A 390 27.03 21.61 -4.45
C ALA A 390 27.59 22.29 -3.18
N ASP A 391 27.01 22.04 -2.00
CA ASP A 391 27.51 22.52 -0.70
C ASP A 391 28.68 21.68 -0.14
N GLY A 392 29.10 20.66 -0.87
CA GLY A 392 30.21 19.78 -0.50
C GLY A 392 29.83 18.57 0.33
N ASN A 393 28.56 18.40 0.73
CA ASN A 393 28.05 17.21 1.41
C ASN A 393 27.50 16.18 0.41
N TRP A 394 27.20 14.99 0.92
CA TRP A 394 26.46 13.95 0.21
C TRP A 394 25.05 13.82 0.79
N ILE A 395 24.07 13.49 -0.04
CA ILE A 395 22.72 13.15 0.38
C ILE A 395 22.38 11.72 -0.03
N MET A 396 21.84 10.95 0.88
CA MET A 396 21.40 9.56 0.69
C MET A 396 19.92 9.47 1.03
N ALA A 397 19.09 9.07 0.06
CA ALA A 397 17.66 8.86 0.31
C ALA A 397 17.42 7.52 0.99
N GLY A 398 16.41 7.48 1.84
CA GLY A 398 16.05 6.32 2.62
C GLY A 398 14.60 6.30 3.09
N LEU A 399 14.35 5.35 3.96
CA LEU A 399 13.11 5.16 4.69
C LEU A 399 13.42 5.25 6.18
N HIS A 400 12.60 5.96 6.94
CA HIS A 400 12.62 5.83 8.39
C HIS A 400 11.69 4.71 8.83
N VAL A 401 12.26 3.62 9.33
CA VAL A 401 11.50 2.50 9.91
C VAL A 401 11.21 2.83 11.37
N SER A 402 9.99 3.26 11.65
CA SER A 402 9.57 3.60 13.01
C SER A 402 9.42 2.36 13.90
N SER A 403 9.53 2.53 15.20
CA SER A 403 9.24 1.49 16.20
C SER A 403 7.74 1.27 16.43
N GLY A 404 6.91 2.08 15.80
CA GLY A 404 5.44 2.02 15.92
C GLY A 404 4.81 0.77 15.29
N PRO A 405 3.48 0.65 15.33
CA PRO A 405 2.76 -0.50 14.80
C PRO A 405 3.07 -0.72 13.30
N GLU A 406 2.89 -1.94 12.79
CA GLU A 406 3.22 -2.30 11.39
C GLU A 406 2.57 -1.42 10.33
N ASN A 407 1.38 -0.88 10.61
CA ASN A 407 0.69 0.09 9.77
C ASN A 407 0.91 1.54 10.22
N GLY A 408 1.91 1.77 11.06
CA GLY A 408 2.32 3.12 11.44
C GLY A 408 3.02 3.86 10.29
N SER A 409 3.30 5.14 10.52
CA SER A 409 4.01 5.95 9.54
C SER A 409 5.50 5.58 9.54
N ASN A 410 5.97 5.19 8.36
CA ASN A 410 7.40 5.05 8.04
C ASN A 410 7.75 6.14 7.01
N PRO A 411 8.02 7.37 7.44
CA PRO A 411 8.14 8.52 6.55
C PRO A 411 9.36 8.43 5.64
N PRO A 412 9.33 9.12 4.48
CA PRO A 412 10.52 9.32 3.67
C PRO A 412 11.57 10.10 4.48
N THR A 413 12.83 9.79 4.23
CA THR A 413 13.93 10.29 5.05
C THR A 413 15.16 10.44 4.19
N VAL A 414 16.02 11.38 4.52
CA VAL A 414 17.34 11.52 3.91
C VAL A 414 18.42 11.53 4.99
N ALA A 415 19.62 11.14 4.61
CA ALA A 415 20.81 11.32 5.43
C ALA A 415 21.79 12.23 4.70
N ILE A 416 22.38 13.20 5.41
CA ILE A 416 23.32 14.18 4.88
C ILE A 416 24.67 13.95 5.55
N SER A 417 25.73 13.78 4.75
CA SER A 417 27.08 13.59 5.27
C SER A 417 27.70 14.89 5.78
N LYS A 418 28.75 14.76 6.59
CA LYS A 418 29.60 15.90 6.95
C LYS A 418 30.79 15.96 5.97
N GLY A 419 30.61 16.68 4.85
CA GLY A 419 31.57 16.71 3.77
C GLY A 419 31.82 15.31 3.18
N ASP A 420 33.09 14.95 3.01
CA ASP A 420 33.50 13.62 2.53
C ASP A 420 33.72 12.59 3.67
N ASP A 421 33.36 12.91 4.90
CA ASP A 421 33.37 11.93 6.00
C ASP A 421 32.10 11.05 5.90
N LEU A 422 32.20 9.99 5.13
CA LEU A 422 31.11 9.05 4.85
C LEU A 422 30.77 8.11 6.04
N THR A 423 31.43 8.30 7.18
CA THR A 423 31.10 7.62 8.44
C THR A 423 30.19 8.47 9.35
N LYS A 424 29.96 9.74 8.98
CA LYS A 424 29.15 10.68 9.76
C LYS A 424 28.02 11.26 8.95
N TRP A 425 26.82 10.95 9.36
CA TRP A 425 25.60 11.34 8.71
C TRP A 425 24.63 11.96 9.70
N GLU A 426 23.86 12.93 9.23
CA GLU A 426 22.73 13.53 9.93
C GLU A 426 21.45 13.09 9.23
N GLN A 427 20.52 12.50 9.98
CA GLN A 427 19.22 12.07 9.48
C GLN A 427 18.22 13.22 9.50
N VAL A 428 17.50 13.41 8.39
CA VAL A 428 16.42 14.38 8.26
C VAL A 428 15.14 13.64 7.85
N ILE A 429 14.20 13.52 8.78
CA ILE A 429 12.88 12.93 8.52
C ILE A 429 12.04 13.97 7.76
N ILE A 430 11.48 13.57 6.63
CA ILE A 430 10.62 14.42 5.82
C ILE A 430 9.21 14.40 6.41
N PRO A 431 8.63 15.55 6.78
CA PRO A 431 7.27 15.60 7.31
C PRO A 431 6.26 15.11 6.27
N THR A 432 5.15 14.55 6.70
CA THR A 432 4.07 14.09 5.84
C THR A 432 2.85 15.00 5.96
N ALA A 433 2.16 15.23 4.84
CA ALA A 433 0.95 16.05 4.86
C ALA A 433 -0.16 15.38 5.68
N PRO A 434 -0.91 16.13 6.49
CA PRO A 434 -1.91 15.56 7.40
C PRO A 434 -2.99 14.71 6.70
N ASN A 435 -3.31 15.03 5.45
CA ASN A 435 -4.32 14.32 4.66
C ASN A 435 -3.86 12.96 4.09
N LEU A 436 -2.62 12.54 4.35
CA LEU A 436 -2.12 11.25 3.86
C LEU A 436 -2.49 10.08 4.79
N GLY A 437 -2.95 10.35 6.01
CA GLY A 437 -3.18 9.32 7.01
C GLY A 437 -1.88 8.76 7.60
N THR A 438 -1.96 7.66 8.34
CA THR A 438 -0.85 7.11 9.12
C THR A 438 -0.09 5.96 8.44
N ASN A 439 -0.67 5.31 7.44
CA ASN A 439 -0.06 4.14 6.81
C ASN A 439 0.81 4.55 5.61
N ILE A 440 2.01 5.07 5.91
CA ILE A 440 2.99 5.51 4.91
C ILE A 440 4.19 4.56 4.93
N TRP A 441 4.63 4.16 3.74
CA TRP A 441 5.87 3.43 3.49
C TRP A 441 6.77 4.27 2.59
N GLY A 442 7.39 5.30 3.15
CA GLY A 442 8.12 6.34 2.44
C GLY A 442 9.47 5.92 1.87
N GLU A 443 9.60 4.71 1.35
CA GLU A 443 10.78 4.30 0.58
C GLU A 443 11.01 5.33 -0.52
N SER A 444 12.17 6.01 -0.48
CA SER A 444 12.35 7.23 -1.25
C SER A 444 13.58 7.24 -2.13
N THR A 445 13.56 8.15 -3.07
CA THR A 445 14.66 8.49 -3.99
C THR A 445 14.73 10.01 -4.15
N VAL A 446 15.92 10.55 -4.36
CA VAL A 446 16.10 11.99 -4.56
C VAL A 446 16.64 12.32 -5.94
N ILE A 447 16.30 13.49 -6.43
CA ILE A 447 16.90 14.13 -7.61
C ILE A 447 17.50 15.45 -7.17
N VAL A 448 18.84 15.57 -7.25
CA VAL A 448 19.59 16.76 -6.84
C VAL A 448 19.64 17.78 -7.99
N GLN A 449 19.23 19.02 -7.74
CA GLN A 449 19.21 20.12 -8.70
C GLN A 449 19.85 21.38 -8.08
N GLY A 450 21.15 21.33 -7.85
CA GLY A 450 21.85 22.38 -7.08
C GLY A 450 21.42 22.34 -5.62
N LYS A 451 20.88 23.45 -5.09
CA LYS A 451 20.34 23.52 -3.72
C LYS A 451 18.92 22.92 -3.60
N ARG A 452 18.20 22.86 -4.72
CA ARG A 452 16.86 22.28 -4.79
C ARG A 452 16.97 20.77 -4.92
N ILE A 453 16.20 20.05 -4.11
CA ILE A 453 16.17 18.58 -4.12
C ILE A 453 14.72 18.13 -4.13
N LEU A 454 14.40 17.22 -5.05
CA LEU A 454 13.11 16.54 -5.08
C LEU A 454 13.25 15.21 -4.36
N ASN A 455 12.35 14.88 -3.46
CA ASN A 455 12.21 13.53 -2.89
C ASN A 455 10.91 12.91 -3.42
N ILE A 456 11.02 11.80 -4.12
CA ILE A 456 9.90 11.02 -4.64
C ILE A 456 9.84 9.74 -3.81
N SER A 457 8.67 9.47 -3.21
CA SER A 457 8.54 8.32 -2.32
C SER A 457 7.25 7.53 -2.55
N ARG A 458 7.28 6.26 -2.10
CA ARG A 458 6.14 5.36 -2.07
C ARG A 458 5.10 5.88 -1.07
N TYR A 459 3.82 5.87 -1.46
CA TYR A 459 2.75 6.20 -0.52
C TYR A 459 2.53 5.04 0.47
N GLY A 460 2.44 3.81 -0.01
CA GLY A 460 2.14 2.63 0.79
C GLY A 460 0.72 2.12 0.61
N THR A 461 -0.30 2.97 0.73
CA THR A 461 -1.71 2.60 0.63
C THR A 461 -2.37 2.95 -0.70
N LYS A 462 -1.96 4.06 -1.32
CA LYS A 462 -2.54 4.51 -2.59
C LYS A 462 -1.51 4.38 -3.73
N PRO A 463 -1.93 4.07 -4.96
CA PRO A 463 -1.03 3.94 -6.10
C PRO A 463 -0.66 5.31 -6.69
N LEU A 464 -0.10 6.19 -5.85
CA LEU A 464 0.38 7.53 -6.19
C LEU A 464 1.80 7.73 -5.67
N ALA A 465 2.61 8.47 -6.40
CA ALA A 465 3.88 8.96 -5.91
C ALA A 465 3.64 10.09 -4.89
N LEU A 466 4.38 10.09 -3.79
CA LEU A 466 4.50 11.26 -2.93
C LEU A 466 5.67 12.11 -3.40
N LEU A 467 5.55 13.43 -3.26
CA LEU A 467 6.58 14.41 -3.58
C LEU A 467 6.81 15.35 -2.40
N SER A 468 8.08 15.56 -2.08
CA SER A 468 8.58 16.64 -1.20
C SER A 468 9.67 17.42 -1.90
N VAL A 469 9.83 18.67 -1.54
CA VAL A 469 10.84 19.56 -2.10
C VAL A 469 11.63 20.22 -0.97
N SER A 470 12.94 20.19 -1.09
CA SER A 470 13.86 21.01 -0.31
C SER A 470 14.45 22.11 -1.19
N GLU A 471 14.69 23.29 -0.62
CA GLU A 471 15.35 24.43 -1.28
C GLU A 471 16.69 24.81 -0.61
N ASP A 472 17.17 23.96 0.32
CA ASP A 472 18.32 24.21 1.19
C ASP A 472 19.23 22.98 1.37
N PHE A 473 19.48 22.24 0.28
CA PHE A 473 20.33 21.04 0.29
C PHE A 473 19.80 19.92 1.22
N GLY A 474 18.49 19.74 1.30
CA GLY A 474 17.88 18.64 2.03
C GLY A 474 17.73 18.84 3.54
N ARG A 475 17.97 20.05 4.06
CA ARG A 475 17.90 20.33 5.51
C ARG A 475 16.49 20.58 5.98
N THR A 476 15.68 21.26 5.16
CA THR A 476 14.25 21.43 5.40
C THR A 476 13.45 20.98 4.18
N TRP A 477 12.23 20.54 4.41
CA TRP A 477 11.38 19.94 3.39
C TRP A 477 9.95 20.44 3.45
N SER A 478 9.33 20.63 2.29
CA SER A 478 7.87 20.67 2.23
C SER A 478 7.30 19.33 2.68
N PRO A 479 6.09 19.29 3.31
CA PRO A 479 5.47 18.02 3.65
C PRO A 479 5.30 17.12 2.41
N ALA A 480 5.65 15.85 2.54
CA ALA A 480 5.39 14.84 1.51
C ALA A 480 3.89 14.81 1.22
N SER A 481 3.53 15.07 -0.02
CA SER A 481 2.15 15.21 -0.47
C SER A 481 1.90 14.36 -1.71
N ALA A 482 0.64 13.94 -1.91
CA ALA A 482 0.27 13.16 -3.09
C ALA A 482 0.53 13.99 -4.36
N SER A 483 1.21 13.38 -5.33
CA SER A 483 1.45 13.98 -6.64
C SER A 483 0.37 13.58 -7.65
N ASN A 484 0.38 14.24 -8.82
CA ASN A 484 -0.48 13.87 -9.95
C ASN A 484 0.05 12.67 -10.76
N MET A 485 1.09 11.96 -10.28
CA MET A 485 1.68 10.83 -10.98
C MET A 485 1.28 9.51 -10.34
N PRO A 486 0.48 8.66 -11.02
CA PRO A 486 0.23 7.30 -10.60
C PRO A 486 1.55 6.52 -10.46
N MET A 487 1.67 5.78 -9.37
CA MET A 487 2.82 4.93 -9.09
C MET A 487 2.38 3.78 -8.20
N THR A 488 2.81 2.57 -8.53
CA THR A 488 2.51 1.39 -7.70
C THR A 488 3.07 1.54 -6.29
N THR A 489 2.49 0.80 -5.35
CA THR A 489 2.97 0.75 -3.95
C THR A 489 4.26 -0.07 -3.82
N SER A 490 5.34 0.41 -4.43
CA SER A 490 6.68 -0.18 -4.40
C SER A 490 7.74 0.92 -4.32
N LYS A 491 8.94 0.56 -3.84
CA LYS A 491 10.11 1.45 -3.83
C LYS A 491 10.36 2.00 -5.24
N PRO A 492 10.41 3.34 -5.44
CA PRO A 492 10.84 3.95 -6.69
C PRO A 492 12.36 4.12 -6.75
N TYR A 493 12.88 4.38 -7.94
CA TYR A 493 14.24 4.86 -8.13
C TYR A 493 14.30 5.97 -9.19
N ALA A 494 14.86 7.11 -8.86
CA ALA A 494 14.96 8.26 -9.76
C ALA A 494 16.38 8.80 -9.84
N GLY A 495 16.66 9.53 -10.91
CA GLY A 495 17.94 10.19 -11.12
C GLY A 495 17.89 11.14 -12.30
N THR A 496 19.08 11.62 -12.70
CA THR A 496 19.26 12.44 -13.89
C THR A 496 20.23 11.74 -14.83
N LEU A 497 19.82 11.57 -16.09
CA LEU A 497 20.68 11.04 -17.15
C LEU A 497 21.72 12.06 -17.61
N SER A 498 22.81 11.60 -18.20
CA SER A 498 23.84 12.44 -18.84
C SER A 498 23.25 13.39 -19.88
N THR A 499 22.09 13.09 -20.44
CA THR A 499 21.32 13.92 -21.37
C THR A 499 20.61 15.12 -20.70
N GLY A 500 20.66 15.22 -19.37
CA GLY A 500 19.92 16.22 -18.59
C GLY A 500 18.45 15.88 -18.35
N GLN A 501 17.98 14.71 -18.83
CA GLN A 501 16.63 14.22 -18.54
C GLN A 501 16.57 13.60 -17.15
N LYS A 502 15.51 13.89 -16.40
CA LYS A 502 15.18 13.12 -15.20
C LYS A 502 14.54 11.78 -15.58
N TYR A 503 14.78 10.77 -14.79
CA TYR A 503 14.08 9.49 -14.94
C TYR A 503 13.53 9.00 -13.60
N LEU A 504 12.46 8.19 -13.68
CA LEU A 504 11.84 7.51 -12.53
C LEU A 504 11.48 6.09 -12.96
N VAL A 505 12.08 5.11 -12.31
CA VAL A 505 11.80 3.68 -12.51
C VAL A 505 10.87 3.20 -11.42
N CYS A 506 9.70 2.71 -11.81
CA CYS A 506 8.70 2.06 -10.98
C CYS A 506 7.63 1.44 -11.90
N THR A 507 6.41 1.21 -11.45
CA THR A 507 5.24 1.02 -12.32
C THR A 507 4.44 2.31 -12.34
N ASN A 508 4.51 3.03 -13.45
CA ASN A 508 3.89 4.35 -13.66
C ASN A 508 2.95 4.28 -14.86
N THR A 509 1.70 3.92 -14.64
CA THR A 509 0.66 3.84 -15.69
C THR A 509 -0.64 4.44 -15.18
N SER A 510 -1.51 4.91 -16.07
CA SER A 510 -2.80 5.49 -15.67
C SER A 510 -3.73 4.48 -14.96
N ASN A 511 -3.50 3.19 -15.17
CA ASN A 511 -4.28 2.08 -14.61
C ASN A 511 -3.46 1.16 -13.67
N THR A 512 -2.40 1.67 -13.03
CA THR A 512 -1.51 0.81 -12.22
C THR A 512 -2.21 0.10 -11.06
N GLY A 513 -3.19 0.73 -10.42
CA GLY A 513 -4.04 0.10 -9.39
C GLY A 513 -3.28 -0.63 -8.26
N GLY A 514 -2.01 -0.35 -8.05
CA GLY A 514 -1.15 -1.05 -7.08
C GLY A 514 -0.38 -2.26 -7.65
N ALA A 515 -0.66 -2.70 -8.88
CA ALA A 515 0.11 -3.75 -9.55
C ALA A 515 1.58 -3.32 -9.77
N ARG A 516 2.52 -4.27 -9.66
CA ARG A 516 3.95 -4.04 -9.87
C ARG A 516 4.44 -4.52 -11.23
N SER A 517 3.54 -4.55 -12.21
CA SER A 517 3.82 -4.88 -13.61
C SER A 517 2.96 -3.98 -14.51
N PRO A 518 3.54 -3.45 -15.59
CA PRO A 518 4.92 -3.59 -16.08
C PRO A 518 5.93 -2.77 -15.26
N LEU A 519 7.22 -3.15 -15.32
CA LEU A 519 8.30 -2.24 -14.91
C LEU A 519 8.44 -1.16 -15.96
N THR A 520 8.38 0.10 -15.54
CA THR A 520 8.42 1.26 -16.44
C THR A 520 9.56 2.20 -16.11
N ILE A 521 9.89 3.08 -17.03
CA ILE A 521 10.72 4.24 -16.84
C ILE A 521 10.00 5.48 -17.37
N ALA A 522 9.70 6.41 -16.48
CA ALA A 522 9.23 7.73 -16.86
C ALA A 522 10.42 8.65 -17.06
N VAL A 523 10.37 9.52 -18.07
CA VAL A 523 11.43 10.50 -18.37
C VAL A 523 10.85 11.88 -18.57
N SER A 524 11.64 12.90 -18.20
CA SER A 524 11.36 14.30 -18.51
C SER A 524 11.99 14.71 -19.85
N LYS A 525 11.60 15.88 -20.39
CA LYS A 525 12.44 16.59 -21.35
C LYS A 525 13.77 17.01 -20.70
N PRO A 526 14.86 17.17 -21.47
CA PRO A 526 16.12 17.72 -20.93
C PRO A 526 15.89 19.04 -20.19
N GLY A 527 16.40 19.15 -18.96
CA GLY A 527 16.25 20.33 -18.11
C GLY A 527 14.84 20.58 -17.53
N ALA A 528 13.81 19.86 -17.97
CA ALA A 528 12.45 20.04 -17.46
C ALA A 528 12.28 19.47 -16.05
N SER A 529 11.28 20.00 -15.32
CA SER A 529 10.98 19.58 -13.94
C SER A 529 10.00 18.40 -13.88
N LEU A 530 9.13 18.24 -14.90
CA LEU A 530 8.05 17.27 -14.92
C LEU A 530 8.39 16.09 -15.83
N PHE A 531 7.96 14.91 -15.45
CA PHE A 531 7.97 13.74 -16.33
C PHE A 531 6.89 13.90 -17.41
N SER A 532 7.19 13.49 -18.64
CA SER A 532 6.31 13.72 -19.78
C SER A 532 6.15 12.51 -20.72
N LYS A 533 6.94 11.46 -20.53
CA LYS A 533 6.84 10.22 -21.30
C LYS A 533 7.16 9.00 -20.42
N VAL A 534 6.46 7.90 -20.67
CA VAL A 534 6.70 6.62 -19.99
C VAL A 534 6.98 5.54 -21.03
N PHE A 535 7.99 4.74 -20.77
CA PHE A 535 8.33 3.56 -21.56
C PHE A 535 8.19 2.30 -20.69
N ARG A 536 7.83 1.19 -21.33
CA ARG A 536 7.88 -0.12 -20.73
C ARG A 536 9.29 -0.69 -20.82
N ILE A 537 9.90 -0.99 -19.68
CA ILE A 537 11.15 -1.75 -19.62
C ILE A 537 10.82 -3.24 -19.79
N ARG A 538 9.92 -3.77 -18.95
CA ARG A 538 9.59 -5.18 -18.92
C ARG A 538 8.16 -5.42 -18.42
N SER A 539 7.54 -6.51 -18.92
CA SER A 539 6.23 -6.96 -18.44
C SER A 539 6.21 -8.46 -18.19
N SER A 540 5.23 -8.95 -17.46
CA SER A 540 4.99 -10.37 -17.23
C SER A 540 4.78 -11.17 -18.51
N GLU A 541 4.36 -10.52 -19.59
CA GLU A 541 4.11 -11.13 -20.90
C GLU A 541 5.38 -11.25 -21.77
N PHE A 542 6.47 -10.61 -21.34
CA PHE A 542 7.73 -10.61 -22.10
C PHE A 542 8.39 -11.98 -22.01
N ARG A 543 8.31 -12.75 -23.09
CA ARG A 543 8.89 -14.09 -23.23
C ARG A 543 10.24 -14.02 -23.95
N GLY A 544 11.09 -15.03 -23.71
CA GLY A 544 12.36 -15.19 -24.42
C GLY A 544 13.58 -14.66 -23.70
N THR A 545 13.46 -14.13 -22.50
CA THR A 545 14.58 -13.68 -21.66
C THR A 545 14.85 -14.68 -20.54
N PRO A 546 16.11 -15.00 -20.19
CA PRO A 546 16.43 -15.83 -19.04
C PRO A 546 15.72 -15.33 -17.77
N GLY A 547 15.03 -16.20 -17.04
CA GLY A 547 14.33 -15.88 -15.81
C GLY A 547 12.88 -15.41 -15.94
N VAL A 548 12.32 -15.27 -17.14
CA VAL A 548 10.87 -15.03 -17.31
C VAL A 548 10.13 -16.36 -17.28
N SER A 549 9.52 -16.69 -16.18
CA SER A 549 8.92 -18.00 -16.02
C SER A 549 7.44 -18.02 -15.66
N ALA A 550 6.79 -16.88 -15.34
CA ALA A 550 5.44 -16.94 -14.82
C ALA A 550 4.51 -15.88 -15.41
N PRO A 551 3.24 -16.21 -15.70
CA PRO A 551 2.24 -15.28 -16.24
C PRO A 551 1.75 -14.22 -15.23
N LYS A 552 2.25 -14.17 -14.01
CA LYS A 552 1.93 -13.17 -12.97
C LYS A 552 3.21 -12.71 -12.28
N VAL A 553 4.04 -11.96 -12.99
CA VAL A 553 5.31 -11.45 -12.48
C VAL A 553 5.12 -10.01 -12.01
N ASP A 554 5.51 -9.73 -10.78
CA ASP A 554 5.67 -8.37 -10.26
C ASP A 554 7.14 -8.00 -10.22
N PHE A 555 7.45 -6.73 -10.47
CA PHE A 555 8.79 -6.18 -10.42
C PHE A 555 8.90 -5.22 -9.25
N SER A 556 9.90 -5.43 -8.41
CA SER A 556 10.05 -4.71 -7.14
C SER A 556 11.43 -4.12 -7.00
N TYR A 557 11.53 -3.05 -6.23
CA TYR A 557 12.77 -2.47 -5.73
C TYR A 557 13.79 -2.17 -6.83
N PRO A 558 13.42 -1.38 -7.87
CA PRO A 558 14.36 -0.98 -8.90
C PRO A 558 15.50 -0.15 -8.33
N TYR A 559 16.64 -0.25 -8.98
CA TYR A 559 17.82 0.56 -8.77
C TYR A 559 18.47 0.87 -10.12
N ALA A 560 19.10 2.02 -10.30
CA ALA A 560 19.68 2.32 -11.60
C ALA A 560 20.99 3.10 -11.48
N VAL A 561 21.94 2.80 -12.38
CA VAL A 561 23.18 3.52 -12.57
C VAL A 561 23.47 3.67 -14.06
N GLU A 562 23.88 4.86 -14.47
CA GLU A 562 24.29 5.14 -15.84
C GLU A 562 25.82 4.97 -15.98
N HIS A 563 26.25 4.30 -17.06
CA HIS A 563 27.65 4.16 -17.40
C HIS A 563 27.79 3.97 -18.93
N ASP A 564 28.71 4.70 -19.55
CA ASP A 564 29.05 4.61 -20.98
C ASP A 564 27.83 4.62 -21.92
N GLY A 565 26.88 5.56 -21.67
CA GLY A 565 25.68 5.72 -22.49
C GLY A 565 24.64 4.60 -22.34
N MET A 566 24.78 3.75 -21.32
CA MET A 566 23.84 2.71 -20.95
C MET A 566 23.31 2.97 -19.55
N LEU A 567 22.00 2.79 -19.34
CA LEU A 567 21.36 2.76 -18.03
C LEU A 567 21.18 1.32 -17.59
N TYR A 568 21.81 0.94 -16.49
CA TYR A 568 21.73 -0.37 -15.85
C TYR A 568 20.64 -0.33 -14.79
N VAL A 569 19.57 -1.08 -15.01
CA VAL A 569 18.42 -1.12 -14.08
C VAL A 569 18.34 -2.51 -13.45
N GLY A 570 18.71 -2.58 -12.17
CA GLY A 570 18.52 -3.78 -11.34
C GLY A 570 17.13 -3.79 -10.72
N TYR A 571 16.51 -4.96 -10.58
CA TYR A 571 15.20 -5.12 -9.94
C TYR A 571 15.01 -6.55 -9.45
N THR A 572 14.07 -6.73 -8.52
CA THR A 572 13.68 -8.04 -8.02
C THR A 572 12.40 -8.50 -8.71
N HIS A 573 12.41 -9.75 -9.11
CA HIS A 573 11.29 -10.44 -9.73
C HIS A 573 10.33 -11.01 -8.67
N LYS A 574 9.03 -11.09 -8.96
CA LYS A 574 7.99 -11.51 -8.00
C LYS A 574 8.29 -12.82 -7.27
N SER A 575 7.77 -12.88 -6.05
CA SER A 575 7.99 -13.97 -5.11
C SER A 575 9.47 -14.20 -4.84
N HIS A 576 10.25 -13.12 -5.01
CA HIS A 576 11.69 -13.14 -4.79
C HIS A 576 12.39 -14.28 -5.57
N ALA A 577 11.90 -14.54 -6.79
CA ALA A 577 12.39 -15.64 -7.62
C ALA A 577 13.75 -15.34 -8.27
N ALA A 578 14.05 -14.08 -8.53
CA ALA A 578 15.34 -13.65 -9.05
C ALA A 578 15.57 -12.15 -8.84
N ASN A 579 16.83 -11.77 -8.76
CA ASN A 579 17.30 -10.42 -9.06
C ASN A 579 17.80 -10.39 -10.50
N GLU A 580 17.37 -9.39 -11.24
CA GLU A 580 17.64 -9.25 -12.66
C GLU A 580 18.19 -7.87 -12.97
N LEU A 581 18.81 -7.75 -14.15
CA LEU A 581 19.37 -6.52 -14.69
C LEU A 581 18.81 -6.28 -16.11
N ALA A 582 18.25 -5.10 -16.34
CA ALA A 582 18.01 -4.55 -17.67
C ALA A 582 19.13 -3.57 -18.02
N ILE A 583 19.70 -3.69 -19.21
CA ILE A 583 20.70 -2.76 -19.74
C ILE A 583 20.06 -2.03 -20.92
N ILE A 584 19.90 -0.71 -20.76
CA ILE A 584 19.09 0.14 -21.63
C ILE A 584 19.97 1.20 -22.29
N PRO A 585 20.01 1.29 -23.63
CA PRO A 585 20.71 2.40 -24.28
C PRO A 585 20.05 3.74 -23.93
N VAL A 586 20.80 4.68 -23.34
CA VAL A 586 20.27 6.00 -22.94
C VAL A 586 19.65 6.74 -24.13
N LYS A 587 20.20 6.56 -25.34
CA LYS A 587 19.65 7.12 -26.57
C LYS A 587 18.21 6.71 -26.86
N SER A 588 17.77 5.52 -26.41
CA SER A 588 16.39 5.04 -26.61
C SER A 588 15.37 5.71 -25.68
N LEU A 589 15.83 6.45 -24.68
CA LEU A 589 15.03 7.21 -23.75
C LEU A 589 14.90 8.70 -24.12
N LEU A 590 15.57 9.13 -25.20
CA LEU A 590 15.52 10.50 -25.65
C LEU A 590 14.10 10.88 -26.10
N ILE A 591 13.66 12.03 -25.66
CA ILE A 591 12.45 12.69 -26.14
C ILE A 591 12.82 14.07 -26.65
N ALA A 592 12.19 14.47 -27.75
CA ALA A 592 12.44 15.79 -28.32
C ALA A 592 12.15 16.90 -27.29
N PRO A 593 12.91 17.99 -27.33
CA PRO A 593 12.71 19.15 -26.46
C PRO A 593 11.30 19.75 -26.49
#